data_c0945b13c5762177a399cae0323ef713
#
_entry.id   c0945b13c5762177a399cae0323ef713
#
_cell.length_a   1.000
_cell.length_b   1.000
_cell.length_c   1.000
_cell.angle_alpha   90.00
_cell.angle_beta   90.00
_cell.angle_gamma   90.00
#
_symmetry.space_group_name_H-M   'P 1'
#
loop_
_entity.id
_entity.type
_entity.pdbx_description
1 polymer ?
#
loop_
_entity_poly.entity_id
_entity_poly.type
_entity_poly.pdbx_seq_one_letter_code
_entity_poly.pdbx_strand_id
1 'polypeptide(L)'
;MAAPLQIGVSVDGTDPASSLRALAETADAAGAANLWLACHLFNREPIACAAAVLSASRSLGAVLMAMSPYTVHPVYAAMAAATLDELFPGRVQLCFGVGAPAALEAVGVAAEHPVETLRESIEVARELLSGEPVKFAGTRHRISGRLAMGAHRLPVWLAASGPRMLELAGEKADGVVISAGTSPAFIGWCLNIVRRGEERGGRAVRKAALVVCSVDADTRRAHERVRRRLAYVLRGSHHARNLQLAGTRLDQAALAEAFAQEDWQRVDALTTDDVVMRHCASGTPHEARAMVQAYRDAGLDEIVVYGMYERRQLDDVLAMMRSQDASIGR
;
A
#
# COMPACT_ATOMS: atom_id res chain seq x y z
N MET A 1 8.43 5.68 -24.51
CA MET A 1 9.25 5.50 -23.28
C MET A 1 8.30 5.22 -22.13
N ALA A 2 8.56 4.19 -21.31
CA ALA A 2 7.80 3.96 -20.08
C ALA A 2 7.99 5.16 -19.13
N ALA A 3 6.95 5.54 -18.38
CA ALA A 3 7.07 6.57 -17.35
C ALA A 3 8.11 6.17 -16.28
N PRO A 4 8.80 7.13 -15.65
CA PRO A 4 9.73 6.83 -14.58
C PRO A 4 9.00 6.16 -13.40
N LEU A 5 9.66 5.19 -12.76
CA LEU A 5 9.14 4.53 -11.56
C LEU A 5 8.95 5.56 -10.44
N GLN A 6 7.75 5.64 -9.88
CA GLN A 6 7.49 6.52 -8.75
C GLN A 6 7.88 5.85 -7.44
N ILE A 7 8.25 6.67 -6.45
CA ILE A 7 8.57 6.21 -5.10
C ILE A 7 7.53 6.79 -4.15
N GLY A 8 6.83 5.92 -3.44
CA GLY A 8 5.97 6.27 -2.32
C GLY A 8 6.61 5.85 -1.00
N VAL A 9 6.11 6.36 0.11
CA VAL A 9 6.52 5.94 1.45
C VAL A 9 5.27 5.60 2.26
N SER A 10 5.27 4.43 2.90
CA SER A 10 4.16 3.99 3.76
C SER A 10 4.32 4.49 5.18
N VAL A 11 3.21 4.96 5.76
CA VAL A 11 3.10 5.38 7.16
C VAL A 11 2.05 4.49 7.82
N ASP A 12 2.46 3.61 8.73
CA ASP A 12 1.55 2.61 9.35
C ASP A 12 0.78 3.13 10.58
N GLY A 13 1.04 4.36 11.00
CA GLY A 13 0.36 5.01 12.13
C GLY A 13 0.87 4.59 13.51
N THR A 14 1.94 3.80 13.60
CA THR A 14 2.54 3.39 14.89
C THR A 14 3.48 4.47 15.47
N ASP A 15 4.14 5.25 14.60
CA ASP A 15 5.05 6.31 15.01
C ASP A 15 4.31 7.50 15.65
N PRO A 16 4.97 8.24 16.57
CA PRO A 16 4.38 9.44 17.17
C PRO A 16 3.91 10.44 16.12
N ALA A 17 2.73 11.05 16.30
CA ALA A 17 2.21 12.06 15.37
C ALA A 17 3.17 13.26 15.22
N SER A 18 3.99 13.56 16.22
CA SER A 18 5.03 14.59 16.18
C SER A 18 6.13 14.33 15.15
N SER A 19 6.35 13.06 14.74
CA SER A 19 7.35 12.70 13.72
C SER A 19 6.87 12.91 12.29
N LEU A 20 5.54 13.01 12.06
CA LEU A 20 4.94 13.07 10.71
C LEU A 20 5.44 14.26 9.88
N ARG A 21 5.63 15.43 10.51
CA ARG A 21 6.17 16.62 9.81
C ARG A 21 7.57 16.34 9.27
N ALA A 22 8.47 15.85 10.11
CA ALA A 22 9.85 15.56 9.71
C ALA A 22 9.92 14.46 8.65
N LEU A 23 9.03 13.44 8.73
CA LEU A 23 8.91 12.41 7.72
C LEU A 23 8.45 13.00 6.38
N ALA A 24 7.44 13.86 6.38
CA ALA A 24 6.94 14.50 5.17
C ALA A 24 8.00 15.38 4.51
N GLU A 25 8.70 16.20 5.29
CA GLU A 25 9.81 17.04 4.81
C GLU A 25 10.95 16.21 4.20
N THR A 26 11.30 15.09 4.84
CA THR A 26 12.33 14.16 4.33
C THR A 26 11.89 13.50 3.02
N ALA A 27 10.67 12.98 2.95
CA ALA A 27 10.14 12.33 1.76
C ALA A 27 9.99 13.32 0.59
N ASP A 28 9.51 14.55 0.86
CA ASP A 28 9.36 15.64 -0.13
C ASP A 28 10.73 16.05 -0.70
N ALA A 29 11.72 16.31 0.17
CA ALA A 29 13.09 16.62 -0.23
C ALA A 29 13.75 15.50 -1.03
N ALA A 30 13.37 14.26 -0.75
CA ALA A 30 13.81 13.08 -1.48
C ALA A 30 13.08 12.86 -2.82
N GLY A 31 12.06 13.67 -3.16
CA GLY A 31 11.30 13.54 -4.38
C GLY A 31 10.34 12.34 -4.39
N ALA A 32 9.91 11.87 -3.21
CA ALA A 32 8.84 10.89 -3.13
C ALA A 32 7.55 11.47 -3.74
N ALA A 33 6.77 10.62 -4.43
CA ALA A 33 5.52 11.04 -5.05
C ALA A 33 4.37 11.11 -4.03
N ASN A 34 4.28 10.11 -3.14
CA ASN A 34 3.15 9.96 -2.23
C ASN A 34 3.58 9.48 -0.84
N LEU A 35 2.85 9.91 0.19
CA LEU A 35 2.77 9.21 1.47
C LEU A 35 1.49 8.36 1.51
N TRP A 36 1.65 7.07 1.74
CA TRP A 36 0.58 6.09 1.85
C TRP A 36 0.24 5.89 3.33
N LEU A 37 -0.85 6.49 3.76
CA LEU A 37 -1.26 6.57 5.17
C LEU A 37 -2.16 5.39 5.51
N ALA A 38 -1.64 4.42 6.26
CA ALA A 38 -2.36 3.21 6.58
C ALA A 38 -3.53 3.46 7.55
N CYS A 39 -4.71 2.95 7.19
CA CYS A 39 -5.90 2.97 8.03
C CYS A 39 -5.97 1.67 8.85
N HIS A 40 -5.09 1.52 9.83
CA HIS A 40 -5.12 0.41 10.77
C HIS A 40 -5.91 0.79 12.02
N LEU A 41 -6.90 -0.03 12.40
CA LEU A 41 -7.63 0.16 13.65
C LEU A 41 -6.66 0.18 14.84
N PHE A 42 -6.99 0.98 15.84
CA PHE A 42 -6.20 1.22 17.06
C PHE A 42 -4.88 2.01 16.85
N ASN A 43 -4.50 2.33 15.60
CA ASN A 43 -3.39 3.22 15.30
C ASN A 43 -3.87 4.66 15.09
N ARG A 44 -2.98 5.55 14.69
CA ARG A 44 -3.33 6.96 14.44
C ARG A 44 -4.24 7.08 13.23
N GLU A 45 -5.22 7.94 13.36
CA GLU A 45 -6.26 8.16 12.37
C GLU A 45 -5.67 8.78 11.09
N PRO A 46 -5.87 8.18 9.91
CA PRO A 46 -5.14 8.54 8.69
C PRO A 46 -5.54 9.89 8.09
N ILE A 47 -6.78 10.36 8.31
CA ILE A 47 -7.24 11.65 7.74
C ILE A 47 -6.54 12.82 8.44
N ALA A 48 -6.44 12.77 9.77
CA ALA A 48 -5.70 13.75 10.55
C ALA A 48 -4.20 13.71 10.21
N CYS A 49 -3.63 12.52 10.04
CA CYS A 49 -2.26 12.34 9.59
C CYS A 49 -2.04 12.93 8.19
N ALA A 50 -2.99 12.72 7.25
CA ALA A 50 -2.91 13.29 5.90
C ALA A 50 -2.90 14.82 5.91
N ALA A 51 -3.77 15.45 6.69
CA ALA A 51 -3.77 16.91 6.83
C ALA A 51 -2.42 17.43 7.36
N ALA A 52 -1.83 16.75 8.35
CA ALA A 52 -0.54 17.12 8.91
C ALA A 52 0.61 17.01 7.89
N VAL A 53 0.70 15.89 7.14
CA VAL A 53 1.77 15.69 6.16
C VAL A 53 1.61 16.59 4.93
N LEU A 54 0.40 16.80 4.44
CA LEU A 54 0.12 17.68 3.31
C LEU A 54 0.46 19.14 3.64
N SER A 55 0.21 19.57 4.90
CA SER A 55 0.59 20.92 5.39
C SER A 55 2.10 21.08 5.53
N ALA A 56 2.84 20.01 5.75
CA ALA A 56 4.29 20.02 5.96
C ALA A 56 5.11 19.87 4.67
N SER A 57 4.48 19.58 3.54
CA SER A 57 5.12 19.33 2.25
C SER A 57 4.52 20.19 1.14
N ARG A 58 5.29 20.38 0.05
CA ARG A 58 4.83 21.18 -1.10
C ARG A 58 4.35 20.31 -2.26
N SER A 59 4.97 19.15 -2.48
CA SER A 59 4.72 18.33 -3.67
C SER A 59 4.19 16.94 -3.36
N LEU A 60 4.32 16.42 -2.14
CA LEU A 60 3.82 15.10 -1.78
C LEU A 60 2.31 14.96 -1.95
N GLY A 61 1.89 13.85 -2.56
CA GLY A 61 0.54 13.37 -2.46
C GLY A 61 0.30 12.57 -1.18
N ALA A 62 -0.95 12.47 -0.75
CA ALA A 62 -1.39 11.62 0.34
C ALA A 62 -2.41 10.59 -0.17
N VAL A 63 -2.17 9.31 0.10
CA VAL A 63 -3.08 8.21 -0.21
C VAL A 63 -3.66 7.67 1.09
N LEU A 64 -4.98 7.78 1.28
CA LEU A 64 -5.67 7.19 2.44
C LEU A 64 -5.84 5.68 2.22
N MET A 65 -4.93 4.86 2.78
CA MET A 65 -4.80 3.42 2.47
C MET A 65 -4.93 2.53 3.71
N ALA A 66 -5.82 1.56 3.75
CA ALA A 66 -6.99 1.43 2.93
C ALA A 66 -8.20 1.67 3.80
N MET A 67 -9.07 2.56 3.36
CA MET A 67 -10.34 2.82 4.05
C MET A 67 -11.24 1.59 3.87
N SER A 68 -11.56 0.91 4.98
CA SER A 68 -12.44 -0.25 4.94
C SER A 68 -13.90 0.18 5.00
N PRO A 69 -14.75 -0.19 4.03
CA PRO A 69 -16.17 0.16 4.05
C PRO A 69 -16.95 -0.52 5.20
N TYR A 70 -16.33 -1.46 5.89
CA TYR A 70 -16.88 -2.12 7.08
C TYR A 70 -16.70 -1.31 8.36
N THR A 71 -15.74 -0.38 8.38
CA THR A 71 -15.45 0.49 9.53
C THR A 71 -15.64 1.96 9.22
N VAL A 72 -15.53 2.36 7.95
CA VAL A 72 -15.70 3.73 7.47
C VAL A 72 -16.64 3.73 6.27
N HIS A 73 -17.83 4.27 6.43
CA HIS A 73 -18.82 4.30 5.35
C HIS A 73 -18.25 5.03 4.11
N PRO A 74 -18.47 4.56 2.86
CA PRO A 74 -17.88 5.18 1.65
C PRO A 74 -18.28 6.64 1.45
N VAL A 75 -19.43 7.08 1.94
CA VAL A 75 -19.79 8.51 1.96
C VAL A 75 -18.82 9.31 2.83
N TYR A 76 -18.47 8.80 4.02
CA TYR A 76 -17.54 9.46 4.92
C TYR A 76 -16.12 9.50 4.33
N ALA A 77 -15.69 8.41 3.70
CA ALA A 77 -14.39 8.35 3.00
C ALA A 77 -14.33 9.37 1.85
N ALA A 78 -15.41 9.49 1.06
CA ALA A 78 -15.50 10.50 0.00
C ALA A 78 -15.51 11.94 0.53
N MET A 79 -16.25 12.21 1.62
CA MET A 79 -16.24 13.52 2.31
C MET A 79 -14.84 13.89 2.78
N ALA A 80 -14.14 12.97 3.46
CA ALA A 80 -12.79 13.21 3.96
C ALA A 80 -11.80 13.50 2.83
N ALA A 81 -11.84 12.69 1.75
CA ALA A 81 -10.99 12.87 0.60
C ALA A 81 -11.26 14.20 -0.12
N ALA A 82 -12.55 14.58 -0.32
CA ALA A 82 -12.94 15.84 -0.93
C ALA A 82 -12.51 17.06 -0.09
N THR A 83 -12.70 17.01 1.24
CA THR A 83 -12.26 18.08 2.14
C THR A 83 -10.75 18.27 2.11
N LEU A 84 -9.98 17.16 2.10
CA LEU A 84 -8.52 17.24 1.97
C LEU A 84 -8.12 17.78 0.59
N ASP A 85 -8.81 17.40 -0.49
CA ASP A 85 -8.52 17.89 -1.84
C ASP A 85 -8.87 19.38 -2.01
N GLU A 86 -9.91 19.87 -1.34
CA GLU A 86 -10.22 21.31 -1.26
C GLU A 86 -9.10 22.10 -0.58
N LEU A 87 -8.51 21.55 0.51
CA LEU A 87 -7.39 22.16 1.22
C LEU A 87 -6.06 22.02 0.47
N PHE A 88 -5.86 20.93 -0.25
CA PHE A 88 -4.61 20.56 -0.93
C PHE A 88 -4.88 20.04 -2.35
N PRO A 89 -5.27 20.90 -3.30
CA PRO A 89 -5.79 20.49 -4.61
C PRO A 89 -4.84 19.58 -5.39
N GLY A 90 -5.37 18.46 -5.91
CA GLY A 90 -4.65 17.52 -6.75
C GLY A 90 -3.64 16.63 -6.03
N ARG A 91 -3.58 16.67 -4.68
CA ARG A 91 -2.61 15.94 -3.89
C ARG A 91 -3.20 14.79 -3.07
N VAL A 92 -4.50 14.53 -3.20
CA VAL A 92 -5.22 13.53 -2.41
C VAL A 92 -5.66 12.35 -3.27
N GLN A 93 -5.53 11.16 -2.73
CA GLN A 93 -5.99 9.93 -3.36
C GLN A 93 -6.69 9.06 -2.30
N LEU A 94 -7.76 8.39 -2.69
CA LEU A 94 -8.53 7.50 -1.83
C LEU A 94 -8.24 6.05 -2.21
N CYS A 95 -7.95 5.20 -1.23
CA CYS A 95 -7.76 3.77 -1.45
C CYS A 95 -8.72 2.98 -0.56
N PHE A 96 -9.56 2.16 -1.17
CA PHE A 96 -10.38 1.20 -0.44
C PHE A 96 -9.68 -0.14 -0.25
N GLY A 97 -10.10 -0.89 0.76
CA GLY A 97 -9.66 -2.27 1.02
C GLY A 97 -10.57 -2.94 2.03
N VAL A 98 -10.51 -4.27 2.13
CA VAL A 98 -11.38 -5.02 3.06
C VAL A 98 -11.05 -4.69 4.52
N GLY A 99 -9.80 -4.47 4.82
CA GLY A 99 -9.26 -4.43 6.18
C GLY A 99 -8.67 -5.79 6.59
N ALA A 100 -7.81 -5.77 7.61
CA ALA A 100 -7.20 -6.99 8.15
C ALA A 100 -8.24 -7.80 8.94
N PRO A 101 -8.40 -9.12 8.68
CA PRO A 101 -9.42 -9.93 9.35
C PRO A 101 -9.38 -9.84 10.88
N ALA A 102 -8.20 -9.98 11.48
CA ALA A 102 -8.03 -9.91 12.93
C ALA A 102 -8.40 -8.52 13.51
N ALA A 103 -8.19 -7.44 12.77
CA ALA A 103 -8.57 -6.10 13.22
C ALA A 103 -10.09 -5.89 13.14
N LEU A 104 -10.75 -6.43 12.13
CA LEU A 104 -12.20 -6.39 12.01
C LEU A 104 -12.87 -7.23 13.11
N GLU A 105 -12.34 -8.44 13.36
CA GLU A 105 -12.79 -9.32 14.44
C GLU A 105 -12.68 -8.62 15.81
N ALA A 106 -11.58 -7.91 16.06
CA ALA A 106 -11.34 -7.20 17.32
C ALA A 106 -12.37 -6.09 17.61
N VAL A 107 -13.08 -5.61 16.58
CA VAL A 107 -14.18 -4.63 16.73
C VAL A 107 -15.57 -5.25 16.45
N GLY A 108 -15.66 -6.58 16.39
CA GLY A 108 -16.92 -7.31 16.21
C GLY A 108 -17.53 -7.18 14.80
N VAL A 109 -16.72 -6.90 13.79
CA VAL A 109 -17.18 -6.67 12.41
C VAL A 109 -16.82 -7.87 11.52
N ALA A 110 -17.80 -8.42 10.81
CA ALA A 110 -17.62 -9.44 9.79
C ALA A 110 -17.56 -8.81 8.38
N ALA A 111 -16.53 -9.15 7.61
CA ALA A 111 -16.40 -8.69 6.22
C ALA A 111 -17.18 -9.61 5.25
N GLU A 112 -18.49 -9.45 5.22
CA GLU A 112 -19.36 -10.21 4.32
C GLU A 112 -19.36 -9.64 2.90
N HIS A 113 -19.39 -10.53 1.89
CA HIS A 113 -19.45 -10.18 0.46
C HIS A 113 -18.41 -9.12 0.01
N PRO A 114 -17.09 -9.29 0.32
CA PRO A 114 -16.12 -8.21 0.20
C PRO A 114 -15.95 -7.67 -1.22
N VAL A 115 -16.06 -8.49 -2.25
CA VAL A 115 -15.93 -8.02 -3.64
C VAL A 115 -17.07 -7.08 -4.02
N GLU A 116 -18.30 -7.43 -3.67
CA GLU A 116 -19.48 -6.60 -3.95
C GLU A 116 -19.47 -5.31 -3.14
N THR A 117 -19.15 -5.42 -1.84
CA THR A 117 -19.05 -4.25 -0.96
C THR A 117 -18.01 -3.25 -1.47
N LEU A 118 -16.83 -3.71 -1.91
CA LEU A 118 -15.80 -2.81 -2.45
C LEU A 118 -16.16 -2.26 -3.83
N ARG A 119 -16.82 -3.05 -4.69
CA ARG A 119 -17.36 -2.57 -5.96
C ARG A 119 -18.27 -1.38 -5.75
N GLU A 120 -19.31 -1.56 -4.94
CA GLU A 120 -20.27 -0.51 -4.64
C GLU A 120 -19.62 0.69 -3.92
N SER A 121 -18.64 0.46 -3.05
CA SER A 121 -17.92 1.54 -2.37
C SER A 121 -17.15 2.44 -3.34
N ILE A 122 -16.48 1.85 -4.35
CA ILE A 122 -15.79 2.60 -5.40
C ILE A 122 -16.80 3.40 -6.23
N GLU A 123 -17.92 2.78 -6.62
CA GLU A 123 -18.97 3.41 -7.42
C GLU A 123 -19.61 4.58 -6.65
N VAL A 124 -20.03 4.37 -5.40
CA VAL A 124 -20.55 5.42 -4.50
C VAL A 124 -19.57 6.58 -4.33
N ALA A 125 -18.29 6.29 -4.06
CA ALA A 125 -17.29 7.34 -3.90
C ALA A 125 -17.12 8.17 -5.18
N ARG A 126 -17.06 7.53 -6.35
CA ARG A 126 -16.93 8.22 -7.65
C ARG A 126 -18.14 9.07 -7.98
N GLU A 127 -19.35 8.55 -7.77
CA GLU A 127 -20.59 9.31 -7.99
C GLU A 127 -20.63 10.54 -7.06
N LEU A 128 -20.32 10.39 -5.78
CA LEU A 128 -20.27 11.52 -4.83
C LEU A 128 -19.21 12.55 -5.21
N LEU A 129 -18.03 12.11 -5.61
CA LEU A 129 -16.91 12.97 -6.02
C LEU A 129 -17.18 13.69 -7.36
N SER A 130 -18.19 13.26 -8.16
CA SER A 130 -18.63 14.01 -9.34
C SER A 130 -19.25 15.36 -8.99
N GLY A 131 -19.69 15.56 -7.74
CA GLY A 131 -20.41 16.75 -7.27
C GLY A 131 -21.89 16.78 -7.67
N GLU A 132 -22.36 15.80 -8.43
CA GLU A 132 -23.76 15.68 -8.84
C GLU A 132 -24.62 15.01 -7.76
N PRO A 133 -25.95 15.22 -7.77
CA PRO A 133 -26.85 14.47 -6.91
C PRO A 133 -26.79 12.97 -7.20
N VAL A 134 -26.51 12.18 -6.17
CA VAL A 134 -26.40 10.71 -6.25
C VAL A 134 -27.68 10.07 -5.73
N LYS A 135 -28.18 9.07 -6.46
CA LYS A 135 -29.22 8.16 -6.01
C LYS A 135 -28.78 6.72 -6.34
N PHE A 136 -27.96 6.18 -5.44
CA PHE A 136 -27.41 4.83 -5.58
C PHE A 136 -28.27 3.82 -4.81
N ALA A 137 -28.63 2.72 -5.45
CA ALA A 137 -29.45 1.65 -4.86
C ALA A 137 -28.81 0.28 -5.13
N GLY A 138 -27.69 0.03 -4.46
CA GLY A 138 -26.99 -1.26 -4.50
C GLY A 138 -27.55 -2.26 -3.50
N THR A 139 -26.89 -3.41 -3.41
CA THR A 139 -27.19 -4.48 -2.45
C THR A 139 -26.55 -4.23 -1.09
N ARG A 140 -25.42 -3.52 -1.05
CA ARG A 140 -24.62 -3.23 0.15
C ARG A 140 -24.78 -1.78 0.61
N HIS A 141 -24.94 -0.84 -0.33
CA HIS A 141 -25.10 0.58 -0.04
C HIS A 141 -26.37 1.16 -0.68
N ARG A 142 -27.02 2.05 0.06
CA ARG A 142 -28.13 2.89 -0.45
C ARG A 142 -27.86 4.33 -0.10
N ILE A 143 -27.66 5.16 -1.12
CA ILE A 143 -27.27 6.55 -0.95
C ILE A 143 -28.24 7.46 -1.69
N SER A 144 -28.65 8.54 -1.02
CA SER A 144 -29.39 9.64 -1.62
C SER A 144 -28.83 10.95 -1.07
N GLY A 145 -28.14 11.73 -1.91
CA GLY A 145 -27.50 12.98 -1.50
C GLY A 145 -26.43 13.45 -2.46
N ARG A 146 -25.71 14.49 -2.10
CA ARG A 146 -24.53 14.99 -2.81
C ARG A 146 -23.53 15.60 -1.85
N LEU A 147 -22.25 15.71 -2.25
CA LEU A 147 -21.26 16.47 -1.52
C LEU A 147 -21.54 17.98 -1.66
N ALA A 148 -21.45 18.72 -0.56
CA ALA A 148 -21.65 20.17 -0.57
C ALA A 148 -20.48 20.94 -1.24
N MET A 149 -19.31 20.31 -1.31
CA MET A 149 -18.07 20.91 -1.83
C MET A 149 -17.97 20.92 -3.36
N GLY A 150 -18.92 20.33 -4.09
CA GLY A 150 -18.88 20.24 -5.54
C GLY A 150 -18.06 19.06 -6.08
N ALA A 151 -17.52 19.21 -7.29
CA ALA A 151 -16.79 18.12 -7.96
C ALA A 151 -15.31 18.07 -7.56
N HIS A 152 -14.83 16.86 -7.25
CA HIS A 152 -13.43 16.56 -6.97
C HIS A 152 -12.94 15.42 -7.86
N ARG A 153 -11.82 15.63 -8.57
CA ARG A 153 -11.23 14.63 -9.46
C ARG A 153 -9.99 14.02 -8.82
N LEU A 154 -10.19 13.10 -7.90
CA LEU A 154 -9.09 12.40 -7.25
C LEU A 154 -9.12 10.89 -7.59
N PRO A 155 -7.93 10.24 -7.67
CA PRO A 155 -7.86 8.81 -7.95
C PRO A 155 -8.46 7.97 -6.83
N VAL A 156 -9.22 6.93 -7.21
CA VAL A 156 -9.77 5.94 -6.30
C VAL A 156 -9.08 4.59 -6.56
N TRP A 157 -8.28 4.15 -5.58
CA TRP A 157 -7.49 2.92 -5.62
C TRP A 157 -8.21 1.77 -4.92
N LEU A 158 -7.72 0.55 -5.19
CA LEU A 158 -8.13 -0.64 -4.45
C LEU A 158 -6.92 -1.42 -3.96
N ALA A 159 -6.86 -1.70 -2.65
CA ALA A 159 -5.89 -2.63 -2.06
C ALA A 159 -6.35 -4.07 -2.31
N ALA A 160 -5.53 -4.86 -3.01
CA ALA A 160 -5.92 -6.19 -3.48
C ALA A 160 -4.76 -7.18 -3.45
N SER A 161 -5.08 -8.46 -3.15
CA SER A 161 -4.13 -9.58 -3.25
C SER A 161 -4.79 -10.86 -3.76
N GLY A 162 -6.10 -11.02 -3.58
CA GLY A 162 -6.85 -12.18 -4.07
C GLY A 162 -7.36 -11.98 -5.51
N PRO A 163 -7.52 -13.06 -6.31
CA PRO A 163 -7.82 -12.97 -7.74
C PRO A 163 -9.04 -12.13 -8.09
N ARG A 164 -10.17 -12.33 -7.38
CA ARG A 164 -11.40 -11.56 -7.64
C ARG A 164 -11.24 -10.07 -7.34
N MET A 165 -10.48 -9.73 -6.29
CA MET A 165 -10.25 -8.36 -5.90
C MET A 165 -9.27 -7.65 -6.85
N LEU A 166 -8.24 -8.38 -7.34
CA LEU A 166 -7.31 -7.88 -8.35
C LEU A 166 -8.02 -7.59 -9.68
N GLU A 167 -8.94 -8.47 -10.07
CA GLU A 167 -9.75 -8.30 -11.27
C GLU A 167 -10.70 -7.12 -11.14
N LEU A 168 -11.36 -6.96 -9.98
CA LEU A 168 -12.17 -5.79 -9.66
C LEU A 168 -11.35 -4.48 -9.70
N ALA A 169 -10.12 -4.50 -9.17
CA ALA A 169 -9.24 -3.34 -9.21
C ALA A 169 -8.96 -2.89 -10.64
N GLY A 170 -8.62 -3.82 -11.54
CA GLY A 170 -8.42 -3.52 -12.95
C GLY A 170 -9.68 -2.99 -13.66
N GLU A 171 -10.86 -3.52 -13.29
CA GLU A 171 -12.13 -3.12 -13.91
C GLU A 171 -12.64 -1.76 -13.43
N LYS A 172 -12.54 -1.48 -12.13
CA LYS A 172 -13.26 -0.36 -11.50
C LYS A 172 -12.38 0.72 -10.88
N ALA A 173 -11.16 0.41 -10.39
CA ALA A 173 -10.33 1.37 -9.68
C ALA A 173 -9.44 2.20 -10.64
N ASP A 174 -8.86 3.31 -10.21
CA ASP A 174 -7.84 4.07 -10.94
C ASP A 174 -6.44 3.53 -10.71
N GLY A 175 -6.28 2.74 -9.65
CA GLY A 175 -5.05 2.04 -9.36
C GLY A 175 -5.27 0.84 -8.44
N VAL A 176 -4.29 -0.05 -8.42
CA VAL A 176 -4.22 -1.19 -7.51
C VAL A 176 -2.97 -1.06 -6.65
N VAL A 177 -3.09 -1.34 -5.35
CA VAL A 177 -1.93 -1.51 -4.47
C VAL A 177 -1.89 -2.94 -3.92
N ILE A 178 -0.72 -3.58 -4.07
CA ILE A 178 -0.45 -4.94 -3.61
C ILE A 178 0.26 -4.86 -2.25
N SER A 179 -0.09 -5.75 -1.34
CA SER A 179 0.41 -5.74 0.05
C SER A 179 1.92 -6.02 0.14
N ALA A 180 2.51 -5.72 1.32
CA ALA A 180 3.92 -5.94 1.60
C ALA A 180 4.33 -7.42 1.63
N GLY A 181 5.65 -7.68 1.58
CA GLY A 181 6.22 -9.02 1.66
C GLY A 181 5.97 -9.89 0.42
N THR A 182 5.59 -9.28 -0.70
CA THR A 182 5.35 -9.97 -1.97
C THR A 182 6.60 -9.99 -2.83
N SER A 183 6.84 -11.12 -3.51
CA SER A 183 7.97 -11.28 -4.43
C SER A 183 7.66 -10.69 -5.81
N PRO A 184 8.68 -10.34 -6.62
CA PRO A 184 8.47 -9.91 -8.01
C PRO A 184 7.66 -10.91 -8.84
N ALA A 185 7.86 -12.22 -8.64
CA ALA A 185 7.09 -13.27 -9.32
C ALA A 185 5.59 -13.22 -8.96
N PHE A 186 5.27 -12.98 -7.68
CA PHE A 186 3.89 -12.83 -7.25
C PHE A 186 3.27 -11.52 -7.78
N ILE A 187 4.03 -10.42 -7.81
CA ILE A 187 3.60 -9.16 -8.44
C ILE A 187 3.22 -9.41 -9.90
N GLY A 188 4.08 -10.05 -10.69
CA GLY A 188 3.78 -10.38 -12.09
C GLY A 188 2.50 -11.21 -12.23
N TRP A 189 2.28 -12.19 -11.35
CA TRP A 189 1.05 -12.97 -11.32
C TRP A 189 -0.17 -12.10 -10.98
N CYS A 190 -0.09 -11.20 -9.99
CA CYS A 190 -1.16 -10.27 -9.65
C CYS A 190 -1.51 -9.36 -10.84
N LEU A 191 -0.50 -8.78 -11.49
CA LEU A 191 -0.70 -7.84 -12.59
C LEU A 191 -1.29 -8.51 -13.84
N ASN A 192 -1.03 -9.81 -14.06
CA ASN A 192 -1.72 -10.57 -15.11
C ASN A 192 -3.23 -10.70 -14.84
N ILE A 193 -3.63 -10.76 -13.57
CA ILE A 193 -5.06 -10.78 -13.21
C ILE A 193 -5.67 -9.38 -13.33
N VAL A 194 -4.96 -8.35 -12.88
CA VAL A 194 -5.37 -6.94 -13.04
C VAL A 194 -5.64 -6.62 -14.51
N ARG A 195 -4.78 -7.09 -15.43
CA ARG A 195 -4.95 -6.87 -16.88
C ARG A 195 -6.30 -7.38 -17.41
N ARG A 196 -6.80 -8.53 -16.92
CA ARG A 196 -8.14 -9.02 -17.30
C ARG A 196 -9.25 -8.05 -16.86
N GLY A 197 -9.08 -7.41 -15.71
CA GLY A 197 -9.98 -6.34 -15.27
C GLY A 197 -9.87 -5.10 -16.13
N GLU A 198 -8.64 -4.68 -16.49
CA GLU A 198 -8.38 -3.57 -17.40
C GLU A 198 -9.05 -3.76 -18.78
N GLU A 199 -8.98 -4.99 -19.32
CA GLU A 199 -9.66 -5.35 -20.57
C GLU A 199 -11.18 -5.17 -20.49
N ARG A 200 -11.79 -5.53 -19.35
CA ARG A 200 -13.23 -5.31 -19.12
C ARG A 200 -13.59 -3.85 -18.84
N GLY A 201 -12.72 -3.14 -18.11
CA GLY A 201 -12.90 -1.74 -17.78
C GLY A 201 -12.56 -0.78 -18.93
N GLY A 202 -11.91 -1.28 -20.00
CA GLY A 202 -11.52 -0.49 -21.18
C GLY A 202 -10.43 0.55 -20.92
N ARG A 203 -9.67 0.43 -19.80
CA ARG A 203 -8.62 1.38 -19.42
C ARG A 203 -7.52 0.72 -18.59
N ALA A 204 -6.31 1.22 -18.72
CA ALA A 204 -5.21 0.84 -17.84
C ALA A 204 -5.36 1.50 -16.45
N VAL A 205 -4.90 0.80 -15.41
CA VAL A 205 -4.87 1.31 -14.04
C VAL A 205 -3.41 1.43 -13.56
N ARG A 206 -3.16 2.33 -12.60
CA ARG A 206 -1.84 2.45 -11.97
C ARG A 206 -1.58 1.26 -11.05
N LYS A 207 -0.31 0.86 -10.93
CA LYS A 207 0.12 -0.36 -10.24
C LYS A 207 1.17 -0.03 -9.19
N ALA A 208 0.82 -0.18 -7.92
CA ALA A 208 1.72 0.04 -6.80
C ALA A 208 1.85 -1.24 -5.94
N ALA A 209 2.96 -1.36 -5.23
CA ALA A 209 3.12 -2.38 -4.20
C ALA A 209 3.90 -1.82 -3.00
N LEU A 210 3.54 -2.29 -1.79
CA LEU A 210 4.35 -2.04 -0.61
C LEU A 210 5.55 -3.00 -0.65
N VAL A 211 6.76 -2.44 -0.67
CA VAL A 211 8.00 -3.20 -0.70
C VAL A 211 8.77 -2.96 0.57
N VAL A 212 9.09 -4.04 1.28
CA VAL A 212 9.95 -3.98 2.47
C VAL A 212 11.37 -3.68 2.02
N CYS A 213 11.94 -2.57 2.53
CA CYS A 213 13.25 -2.08 2.10
C CYS A 213 14.19 -1.90 3.29
N SER A 214 15.48 -2.19 3.09
CA SER A 214 16.55 -1.81 4.02
C SER A 214 17.89 -1.79 3.28
N VAL A 215 18.71 -0.77 3.52
CA VAL A 215 20.03 -0.63 2.91
C VAL A 215 21.10 -0.48 3.99
N ASP A 216 22.17 -1.23 3.87
CA ASP A 216 23.37 -1.12 4.71
C ASP A 216 24.61 -1.52 3.88
N ALA A 217 25.80 -1.09 4.28
CA ALA A 217 27.04 -1.59 3.69
C ALA A 217 27.27 -3.10 3.96
N ASP A 218 26.66 -3.62 5.01
CA ASP A 218 26.64 -5.03 5.41
C ASP A 218 25.25 -5.62 5.15
N THR A 219 25.15 -6.53 4.19
CA THR A 219 23.93 -7.23 3.79
C THR A 219 23.22 -7.88 4.97
N ARG A 220 23.97 -8.51 5.89
CA ARG A 220 23.40 -9.16 7.06
C ARG A 220 22.65 -8.16 7.96
N ARG A 221 23.26 -6.98 8.21
CA ARG A 221 22.59 -5.93 9.01
C ARG A 221 21.32 -5.42 8.34
N ALA A 222 21.37 -5.24 7.02
CA ALA A 222 20.19 -4.85 6.26
C ALA A 222 19.05 -5.88 6.42
N HIS A 223 19.38 -7.18 6.31
CA HIS A 223 18.40 -8.27 6.47
C HIS A 223 17.85 -8.36 7.90
N GLU A 224 18.69 -8.22 8.92
CA GLU A 224 18.27 -8.26 10.33
C GLU A 224 17.22 -7.20 10.66
N ARG A 225 17.36 -5.98 10.11
CA ARG A 225 16.41 -4.87 10.34
C ARG A 225 15.00 -5.18 9.83
N VAL A 226 14.85 -5.91 8.75
CA VAL A 226 13.56 -6.18 8.10
C VAL A 226 12.99 -7.56 8.43
N ARG A 227 13.81 -8.48 8.95
CA ARG A 227 13.48 -9.89 9.18
C ARG A 227 12.17 -10.09 9.93
N ARG A 228 12.03 -9.52 11.12
CA ARG A 228 10.84 -9.69 11.96
C ARG A 228 9.61 -8.98 11.39
N ARG A 229 9.80 -7.87 10.67
CA ARG A 229 8.71 -7.21 9.95
C ARG A 229 8.21 -8.08 8.80
N LEU A 230 9.11 -8.64 8.02
CA LEU A 230 8.78 -9.57 6.95
C LEU A 230 8.09 -10.83 7.51
N ALA A 231 8.63 -11.41 8.59
CA ALA A 231 8.05 -12.55 9.28
C ALA A 231 6.61 -12.26 9.74
N TYR A 232 6.37 -11.10 10.35
CA TYR A 232 5.03 -10.66 10.74
C TYR A 232 4.06 -10.66 9.55
N VAL A 233 4.50 -10.20 8.39
CA VAL A 233 3.66 -10.19 7.18
C VAL A 233 3.45 -11.60 6.66
N LEU A 234 4.52 -12.39 6.48
CA LEU A 234 4.47 -13.70 5.83
C LEU A 234 3.82 -14.82 6.66
N ARG A 235 3.61 -14.63 7.98
CA ARG A 235 2.91 -15.62 8.81
C ARG A 235 1.44 -15.83 8.40
N GLY A 236 0.86 -14.90 7.66
CA GLY A 236 -0.52 -14.99 7.18
C GLY A 236 -0.66 -16.01 6.05
N SER A 237 -1.61 -16.95 6.18
CA SER A 237 -1.87 -18.01 5.18
C SER A 237 -2.19 -17.49 3.77
N HIS A 238 -2.69 -16.25 3.67
CA HIS A 238 -2.95 -15.60 2.38
C HIS A 238 -1.68 -15.35 1.54
N HIS A 239 -0.48 -15.46 2.14
CA HIS A 239 0.79 -15.42 1.43
C HIS A 239 1.24 -16.77 0.83
N ALA A 240 0.49 -17.87 1.02
CA ALA A 240 0.90 -19.19 0.54
C ALA A 240 1.21 -19.21 -0.98
N ARG A 241 0.38 -18.53 -1.79
CA ARG A 241 0.63 -18.42 -3.23
C ARG A 241 1.86 -17.61 -3.56
N ASN A 242 2.14 -16.55 -2.81
CA ASN A 242 3.35 -15.73 -2.93
C ASN A 242 4.61 -16.55 -2.65
N LEU A 243 4.63 -17.29 -1.54
CA LEU A 243 5.75 -18.19 -1.20
C LEU A 243 5.98 -19.25 -2.28
N GLN A 244 4.90 -19.86 -2.78
CA GLN A 244 4.98 -20.86 -3.85
C GLN A 244 5.61 -20.29 -5.13
N LEU A 245 5.16 -19.11 -5.58
CA LEU A 245 5.67 -18.47 -6.80
C LEU A 245 7.11 -17.99 -6.67
N ALA A 246 7.51 -17.57 -5.47
CA ALA A 246 8.89 -17.20 -5.15
C ALA A 246 9.82 -18.41 -4.97
N GLY A 247 9.29 -19.63 -4.89
CA GLY A 247 10.07 -20.83 -4.53
C GLY A 247 10.59 -20.76 -3.09
N THR A 248 9.90 -20.02 -2.21
CA THR A 248 10.31 -19.81 -0.81
C THR A 248 9.84 -20.95 0.05
N ARG A 249 10.75 -21.53 0.83
CA ARG A 249 10.44 -22.54 1.85
C ARG A 249 10.27 -21.84 3.19
N LEU A 250 9.04 -21.72 3.66
CA LEU A 250 8.67 -21.13 4.93
C LEU A 250 7.48 -21.88 5.52
N ASP A 251 7.64 -22.42 6.73
CA ASP A 251 6.53 -22.99 7.50
C ASP A 251 5.74 -21.85 8.16
N GLN A 252 4.64 -21.45 7.51
CA GLN A 252 3.79 -20.37 7.99
C GLN A 252 3.07 -20.72 9.30
N ALA A 253 2.74 -22.00 9.53
CA ALA A 253 2.09 -22.42 10.77
C ALA A 253 3.05 -22.34 11.95
N ALA A 254 4.27 -22.87 11.79
CA ALA A 254 5.31 -22.76 12.80
C ALA A 254 5.70 -21.29 13.06
N LEU A 255 5.71 -20.44 12.02
CA LEU A 255 5.98 -19.01 12.17
C LEU A 255 4.88 -18.29 12.93
N ALA A 256 3.62 -18.60 12.65
CA ALA A 256 2.47 -18.03 13.37
C ALA A 256 2.46 -18.44 14.84
N GLU A 257 2.79 -19.70 15.14
CA GLU A 257 2.94 -20.22 16.49
C GLU A 257 4.09 -19.52 17.25
N ALA A 258 5.27 -19.38 16.63
CA ALA A 258 6.42 -18.70 17.23
C ALA A 258 6.09 -17.24 17.56
N PHE A 259 5.35 -16.53 16.68
CA PHE A 259 4.84 -15.18 16.98
C PHE A 259 3.87 -15.14 18.15
N ALA A 260 2.94 -16.09 18.25
CA ALA A 260 1.96 -16.16 19.32
C ALA A 260 2.63 -16.43 20.70
N GLN A 261 3.76 -17.13 20.70
CA GLN A 261 4.57 -17.45 21.87
C GLN A 261 5.66 -16.42 22.17
N GLU A 262 5.80 -15.38 21.32
CA GLU A 262 6.91 -14.40 21.37
C GLU A 262 8.30 -15.06 21.32
N ASP A 263 8.41 -16.26 20.70
CA ASP A 263 9.67 -16.96 20.48
C ASP A 263 10.44 -16.32 19.32
N TRP A 264 11.09 -15.20 19.62
CA TRP A 264 11.83 -14.42 18.63
C TRP A 264 13.03 -15.17 18.05
N GLN A 265 13.65 -16.10 18.78
CA GLN A 265 14.73 -16.92 18.27
C GLN A 265 14.21 -17.87 17.18
N ARG A 266 13.07 -18.50 17.38
CA ARG A 266 12.42 -19.36 16.39
C ARG A 266 11.90 -18.56 15.19
N VAL A 267 11.35 -17.37 15.42
CA VAL A 267 10.94 -16.43 14.33
C VAL A 267 12.14 -16.12 13.43
N ASP A 268 13.27 -15.74 14.03
CA ASP A 268 14.49 -15.38 13.27
C ASP A 268 15.08 -16.60 12.53
N ALA A 269 15.02 -17.79 13.13
CA ALA A 269 15.49 -19.05 12.52
C ALA A 269 14.62 -19.50 11.33
N LEU A 270 13.30 -19.32 11.42
CA LEU A 270 12.35 -19.64 10.33
C LEU A 270 12.44 -18.65 9.17
N THR A 271 12.73 -17.37 9.46
CA THR A 271 12.80 -16.31 8.45
C THR A 271 14.25 -16.11 8.02
N THR A 272 14.79 -17.05 7.27
CA THR A 272 16.19 -17.07 6.82
C THR A 272 16.54 -15.90 5.88
N ASP A 273 17.81 -15.70 5.60
CA ASP A 273 18.26 -14.70 4.62
C ASP A 273 17.71 -14.98 3.21
N ASP A 274 17.53 -16.25 2.82
CA ASP A 274 16.87 -16.61 1.54
C ASP A 274 15.42 -16.09 1.48
N VAL A 275 14.68 -16.18 2.59
CA VAL A 275 13.32 -15.61 2.68
C VAL A 275 13.37 -14.10 2.52
N VAL A 276 14.30 -13.41 3.20
CA VAL A 276 14.46 -11.95 3.10
C VAL A 276 14.81 -11.54 1.67
N MET A 277 15.80 -12.16 1.04
CA MET A 277 16.25 -11.84 -0.31
C MET A 277 15.15 -12.00 -1.37
N ARG A 278 14.20 -12.93 -1.19
CA ARG A 278 13.12 -13.17 -2.15
C ARG A 278 11.95 -12.20 -2.03
N HIS A 279 11.80 -11.56 -0.86
CA HIS A 279 10.59 -10.80 -0.51
C HIS A 279 10.86 -9.36 -0.10
N CYS A 280 12.13 -8.92 -0.06
CA CYS A 280 12.51 -7.56 0.34
C CYS A 280 13.50 -6.95 -0.64
N ALA A 281 13.46 -5.64 -0.82
CA ALA A 281 14.57 -4.88 -1.43
C ALA A 281 15.57 -4.54 -0.31
N SER A 282 16.38 -5.53 0.09
CA SER A 282 17.27 -5.44 1.26
C SER A 282 18.68 -5.96 0.94
N GLY A 283 19.68 -5.32 1.52
CA GLY A 283 21.10 -5.64 1.35
C GLY A 283 21.98 -4.42 1.16
N THR A 284 23.13 -4.60 0.49
CA THR A 284 23.92 -3.47 0.01
C THR A 284 23.12 -2.60 -0.97
N PRO A 285 23.51 -1.34 -1.21
CA PRO A 285 22.85 -0.51 -2.22
C PRO A 285 22.73 -1.17 -3.60
N HIS A 286 23.69 -2.00 -3.97
CA HIS A 286 23.68 -2.74 -5.23
C HIS A 286 22.62 -3.86 -5.23
N GLU A 287 22.57 -4.67 -4.18
CA GLU A 287 21.61 -5.78 -4.05
C GLU A 287 20.18 -5.26 -3.95
N ALA A 288 19.94 -4.23 -3.14
CA ALA A 288 18.65 -3.60 -2.99
C ALA A 288 18.13 -2.99 -4.31
N ARG A 289 19.03 -2.34 -5.10
CA ARG A 289 18.69 -1.85 -6.45
C ARG A 289 18.30 -2.95 -7.42
N ALA A 290 19.01 -4.07 -7.41
CA ALA A 290 18.67 -5.20 -8.27
C ALA A 290 17.26 -5.71 -7.98
N MET A 291 16.85 -5.75 -6.72
CA MET A 291 15.49 -6.14 -6.33
C MET A 291 14.46 -5.07 -6.71
N VAL A 292 14.75 -3.78 -6.52
CA VAL A 292 13.89 -2.67 -7.00
C VAL A 292 13.68 -2.77 -8.51
N GLN A 293 14.73 -3.08 -9.27
CA GLN A 293 14.63 -3.29 -10.72
C GLN A 293 13.74 -4.50 -11.05
N ALA A 294 13.86 -5.60 -10.31
CA ALA A 294 13.00 -6.77 -10.51
C ALA A 294 11.52 -6.47 -10.26
N TYR A 295 11.19 -5.62 -9.28
CA TYR A 295 9.81 -5.14 -9.06
C TYR A 295 9.33 -4.24 -10.20
N ARG A 296 10.18 -3.36 -10.71
CA ARG A 296 9.89 -2.53 -11.89
C ARG A 296 9.61 -3.38 -13.12
N ASP A 297 10.47 -4.38 -13.39
CA ASP A 297 10.34 -5.29 -14.52
C ASP A 297 9.09 -6.18 -14.42
N ALA A 298 8.63 -6.45 -13.19
CA ALA A 298 7.34 -7.11 -12.96
C ALA A 298 6.13 -6.24 -13.35
N GLY A 299 6.32 -4.91 -13.57
CA GLY A 299 5.33 -4.00 -14.12
C GLY A 299 4.73 -3.00 -13.15
N LEU A 300 5.41 -2.67 -12.04
CA LEU A 300 4.96 -1.63 -11.11
C LEU A 300 5.24 -0.22 -11.67
N ASP A 301 4.30 0.70 -11.45
CA ASP A 301 4.44 2.13 -11.70
C ASP A 301 4.96 2.87 -10.46
N GLU A 302 4.70 2.33 -9.25
CA GLU A 302 5.11 2.92 -7.98
C GLU A 302 5.55 1.83 -7.00
N ILE A 303 6.73 2.02 -6.39
CA ILE A 303 7.18 1.24 -5.24
C ILE A 303 6.93 2.07 -3.99
N VAL A 304 6.13 1.51 -3.07
CA VAL A 304 5.85 2.12 -1.77
C VAL A 304 6.78 1.51 -0.73
N VAL A 305 7.77 2.28 -0.31
CA VAL A 305 8.73 1.87 0.72
C VAL A 305 7.99 1.60 2.02
N TYR A 306 8.13 0.38 2.55
CA TYR A 306 7.44 -0.09 3.74
C TYR A 306 8.41 -0.61 4.80
N GLY A 307 8.08 -0.39 6.08
CA GLY A 307 8.85 -0.91 7.20
C GLY A 307 9.99 0.00 7.67
N MET A 308 10.03 1.25 7.25
CA MET A 308 11.01 2.23 7.69
C MET A 308 10.54 2.92 8.97
N TYR A 309 11.28 2.74 10.06
CA TYR A 309 11.02 3.38 11.36
C TYR A 309 12.06 4.41 11.75
N GLU A 310 13.28 4.31 11.19
CA GLU A 310 14.36 5.26 11.46
C GLU A 310 14.57 6.19 10.27
N ARG A 311 14.57 7.49 10.54
CA ARG A 311 14.76 8.53 9.51
C ARG A 311 16.00 8.29 8.64
N ARG A 312 17.13 7.91 9.25
CA ARG A 312 18.37 7.64 8.52
C ARG A 312 18.23 6.50 7.50
N GLN A 313 17.50 5.44 7.86
CA GLN A 313 17.25 4.33 6.93
C GLN A 313 16.38 4.76 5.76
N LEU A 314 15.38 5.61 6.00
CA LEU A 314 14.57 6.16 4.94
C LEU A 314 15.41 7.01 3.99
N ASP A 315 16.28 7.89 4.51
CA ASP A 315 17.19 8.70 3.71
C ASP A 315 18.10 7.82 2.83
N ASP A 316 18.69 6.75 3.40
CA ASP A 316 19.57 5.81 2.68
C ASP A 316 18.81 5.05 1.56
N VAL A 317 17.59 4.58 1.84
CA VAL A 317 16.74 3.88 0.86
C VAL A 317 16.30 4.83 -0.26
N LEU A 318 15.84 6.04 0.07
CA LEU A 318 15.41 7.02 -0.93
C LEU A 318 16.58 7.50 -1.78
N ALA A 319 17.77 7.69 -1.19
CA ALA A 319 19.00 8.02 -1.92
C ALA A 319 19.41 6.90 -2.89
N MET A 320 19.31 5.63 -2.46
CA MET A 320 19.57 4.47 -3.29
C MET A 320 18.61 4.40 -4.49
N MET A 321 17.32 4.67 -4.29
CA MET A 321 16.31 4.64 -5.36
C MET A 321 16.52 5.76 -6.39
N ARG A 322 16.86 6.97 -5.98
CA ARG A 322 17.12 8.12 -6.88
C ARG A 322 18.32 7.91 -7.81
N SER A 323 19.35 7.23 -7.34
CA SER A 323 20.55 6.98 -8.15
C SER A 323 20.30 6.07 -9.37
N GLN A 324 19.12 5.46 -9.51
CA GLN A 324 18.73 4.70 -10.69
C GLN A 324 18.36 5.59 -11.89
N ASP A 325 17.68 6.71 -11.67
CA ASP A 325 17.22 7.57 -12.78
C ASP A 325 18.40 8.31 -13.45
N ALA A 326 19.49 8.58 -12.71
CA ALA A 326 20.67 9.23 -13.24
C ALA A 326 21.52 8.35 -14.18
N SER A 327 21.38 7.02 -14.13
CA SER A 327 22.15 6.08 -14.96
C SER A 327 21.46 5.66 -16.27
N ILE A 328 20.16 5.95 -16.43
CA ILE A 328 19.35 5.62 -17.63
C ILE A 328 19.30 6.80 -18.63
N GLY A 329 19.73 7.98 -18.20
CA GLY A 329 19.74 9.22 -19.02
C GLY A 329 21.09 9.56 -19.66
N ARG A 330 22.04 8.62 -19.74
CA ARG A 330 23.33 8.81 -20.44
C ARG A 330 23.48 7.85 -21.61
#